data_c9b7ded682302048d742cf4c546e76fc
#
_entry.id   c9b7ded682302048d742cf4c546e76fc
#
_cell.length_a   1.000
_cell.length_b   1.000
_cell.length_c   1.000
_cell.angle_alpha   90.00
_cell.angle_beta   90.00
_cell.angle_gamma   90.00
#
_symmetry.space_group_name_H-M   'P 1'
#
loop_
_entity.id
_entity.type
_entity.pdbx_description
1 polymer ?
#
loop_
_entity_poly.entity_id
_entity_poly.type
_entity_poly.pdbx_seq_one_letter_code
_entity_poly.pdbx_strand_id
1 'polypeptide(L)'
;MKSDFFTFSRRTVAQMRADGHPNVAHNREAALRCLGQYLGKEHLPFGELSSQVMEQFKNWLTANGRKETTARLYINQISAIYNAAVREGLAPEQRLLKGVKSAMPAQHNRPLLPEDELRRLRYADLSDSKSMSFARDMFMFSIYGRGINFADMAYIKKTDVKGFTLTYTSQISNPPLITVPWDVAMQEIADRHPSHTDFLFPILTSDNKLQASRDIKRVRENVMNGLKKIAIRCHLSEVPSLYMSKDIYLRALDNVRVSNLI
;
A
#
# COMPACT_ATOMS: atom_id res chain seq x y z
N MET A 1 -24.85 -30.15 -2.14
CA MET A 1 -24.64 -29.12 -3.19
C MET A 1 -23.14 -29.07 -3.51
N LYS A 2 -22.72 -29.34 -4.75
CA LYS A 2 -21.34 -29.17 -5.15
C LYS A 2 -21.00 -27.68 -5.03
N SER A 3 -20.06 -27.33 -4.18
CA SER A 3 -19.62 -25.96 -3.99
C SER A 3 -19.00 -25.47 -5.31
N ASP A 4 -19.53 -24.37 -5.87
CA ASP A 4 -18.93 -23.72 -7.04
C ASP A 4 -17.94 -22.64 -6.61
N PHE A 5 -17.12 -22.17 -7.56
CA PHE A 5 -16.07 -21.18 -7.31
C PHE A 5 -16.62 -19.86 -6.73
N PHE A 6 -17.72 -19.32 -7.26
CA PHE A 6 -18.25 -18.04 -6.78
C PHE A 6 -18.85 -18.14 -5.38
N THR A 7 -19.54 -19.26 -5.07
CA THR A 7 -20.08 -19.50 -3.72
C THR A 7 -18.95 -19.63 -2.70
N PHE A 8 -17.91 -20.41 -3.03
CA PHE A 8 -16.72 -20.53 -2.20
C PHE A 8 -16.03 -19.17 -2.00
N SER A 9 -15.87 -18.41 -3.09
CA SER A 9 -15.21 -17.10 -3.06
C SER A 9 -15.93 -16.11 -2.17
N ARG A 10 -17.26 -16.03 -2.24
CA ARG A 10 -18.07 -15.15 -1.38
C ARG A 10 -17.88 -15.48 0.10
N ARG A 11 -17.88 -16.77 0.46
CA ARG A 11 -17.59 -17.22 1.84
C ARG A 11 -16.19 -16.78 2.30
N THR A 12 -15.19 -17.02 1.46
CA THR A 12 -13.78 -16.65 1.77
C THR A 12 -13.62 -15.14 1.96
N VAL A 13 -14.27 -14.34 1.11
CA VAL A 13 -14.25 -12.87 1.21
C VAL A 13 -14.95 -12.39 2.48
N ALA A 14 -16.09 -12.96 2.84
CA ALA A 14 -16.79 -12.62 4.08
C ALA A 14 -15.92 -12.93 5.31
N GLN A 15 -15.25 -14.08 5.33
CA GLN A 15 -14.33 -14.47 6.40
C GLN A 15 -13.18 -13.47 6.52
N MET A 16 -12.56 -13.05 5.40
CA MET A 16 -11.49 -12.06 5.42
C MET A 16 -11.89 -10.70 5.99
N ARG A 17 -13.14 -10.29 5.78
CA ARG A 17 -13.66 -9.08 6.40
C ARG A 17 -13.79 -9.24 7.92
N ALA A 18 -14.29 -10.39 8.35
CA ALA A 18 -14.41 -10.71 9.77
C ALA A 18 -13.02 -10.77 10.45
N ASP A 19 -12.00 -11.29 9.75
CA ASP A 19 -10.62 -11.40 10.23
C ASP A 19 -9.86 -10.06 10.20
N GLY A 20 -10.51 -8.96 9.78
CA GLY A 20 -9.91 -7.62 9.78
C GLY A 20 -9.01 -7.32 8.56
N HIS A 21 -9.27 -7.96 7.42
CA HIS A 21 -8.57 -7.72 6.15
C HIS A 21 -9.46 -7.06 5.07
N PRO A 22 -10.12 -5.91 5.34
CA PRO A 22 -11.13 -5.33 4.44
C PRO A 22 -10.57 -4.93 3.07
N ASN A 23 -9.30 -4.50 2.99
CA ASN A 23 -8.68 -4.10 1.74
C ASN A 23 -8.45 -5.30 0.81
N VAL A 24 -8.03 -6.44 1.36
CA VAL A 24 -7.85 -7.69 0.60
C VAL A 24 -9.22 -8.21 0.13
N ALA A 25 -10.22 -8.20 1.03
CA ALA A 25 -11.59 -8.56 0.70
C ALA A 25 -12.16 -7.70 -0.44
N HIS A 26 -11.96 -6.37 -0.38
CA HIS A 26 -12.40 -5.44 -1.43
C HIS A 26 -11.76 -5.75 -2.80
N ASN A 27 -10.44 -5.99 -2.83
CA ASN A 27 -9.75 -6.32 -4.08
C ASN A 27 -10.24 -7.65 -4.66
N ARG A 28 -10.49 -8.65 -3.81
CA ARG A 28 -11.05 -9.94 -4.24
C ARG A 28 -12.46 -9.79 -4.80
N GLU A 29 -13.33 -9.04 -4.15
CA GLU A 29 -14.68 -8.76 -4.65
C GLU A 29 -14.66 -8.06 -5.99
N ALA A 30 -13.78 -7.06 -6.17
CA ALA A 30 -13.64 -6.37 -7.44
C ALA A 30 -13.21 -7.34 -8.55
N ALA A 31 -12.24 -8.23 -8.26
CA ALA A 31 -11.80 -9.26 -9.20
C ALA A 31 -12.91 -10.25 -9.55
N LEU A 32 -13.66 -10.74 -8.55
CA LEU A 32 -14.78 -11.67 -8.73
C LEU A 32 -15.90 -11.05 -9.55
N ARG A 33 -16.27 -9.80 -9.29
CA ARG A 33 -17.28 -9.07 -10.06
C ARG A 33 -16.87 -8.96 -11.53
N CYS A 34 -15.62 -8.60 -11.80
CA CYS A 34 -15.12 -8.52 -13.18
C CYS A 34 -15.09 -9.91 -13.85
N LEU A 35 -14.73 -10.98 -13.13
CA LEU A 35 -14.77 -12.34 -13.65
C LEU A 35 -16.21 -12.78 -14.00
N GLY A 36 -17.17 -12.48 -13.12
CA GLY A 36 -18.59 -12.75 -13.38
C GLY A 36 -19.11 -12.00 -14.60
N GLN A 37 -18.76 -10.73 -14.77
CA GLN A 37 -19.08 -9.94 -15.96
C GLN A 37 -18.46 -10.53 -17.24
N TYR A 38 -17.20 -10.95 -17.19
CA TYR A 38 -16.52 -11.58 -18.33
C TYR A 38 -17.18 -12.90 -18.75
N LEU A 39 -17.51 -13.76 -17.77
CA LEU A 39 -18.09 -15.07 -18.05
C LEU A 39 -19.60 -15.02 -18.32
N GLY A 40 -20.29 -13.96 -17.93
CA GLY A 40 -21.75 -13.88 -17.97
C GLY A 40 -22.46 -14.95 -17.10
N LYS A 41 -21.77 -15.43 -16.05
CA LYS A 41 -22.24 -16.54 -15.20
C LYS A 41 -22.26 -16.15 -13.73
N GLU A 42 -23.27 -16.61 -12.99
CA GLU A 42 -23.36 -16.50 -11.53
C GLU A 42 -22.84 -17.74 -10.80
N HIS A 43 -22.74 -18.86 -11.51
CA HIS A 43 -22.22 -20.14 -11.05
C HIS A 43 -21.05 -20.58 -11.93
N LEU A 44 -19.95 -20.99 -11.30
CA LEU A 44 -18.75 -21.43 -11.99
C LEU A 44 -18.21 -22.71 -11.33
N PRO A 45 -18.40 -23.89 -11.94
CA PRO A 45 -17.74 -25.10 -11.49
C PRO A 45 -16.21 -24.93 -11.48
N PHE A 46 -15.53 -25.45 -10.47
CA PHE A 46 -14.08 -25.31 -10.36
C PHE A 46 -13.30 -25.83 -11.58
N GLY A 47 -13.80 -26.89 -12.24
CA GLY A 47 -13.18 -27.46 -13.42
C GLY A 47 -13.25 -26.59 -14.68
N GLU A 48 -14.13 -25.59 -14.72
CA GLU A 48 -14.23 -24.65 -15.84
C GLU A 48 -13.21 -23.51 -15.75
N LEU A 49 -12.61 -23.28 -14.58
CA LEU A 49 -11.59 -22.26 -14.39
C LEU A 49 -10.20 -22.83 -14.73
N SER A 50 -9.70 -22.49 -15.91
CA SER A 50 -8.41 -22.96 -16.42
C SER A 50 -7.41 -21.81 -16.68
N SER A 51 -6.15 -22.14 -16.95
CA SER A 51 -5.14 -21.14 -17.33
C SER A 51 -5.51 -20.39 -18.60
N GLN A 52 -6.17 -21.06 -19.56
CA GLN A 52 -6.67 -20.42 -20.78
C GLN A 52 -7.76 -19.39 -20.47
N VAL A 53 -8.72 -19.71 -19.59
CA VAL A 53 -9.75 -18.78 -19.13
C VAL A 53 -9.11 -17.59 -18.42
N MET A 54 -8.09 -17.80 -17.60
CA MET A 54 -7.37 -16.72 -16.91
C MET A 54 -6.62 -15.79 -17.87
N GLU A 55 -6.02 -16.33 -18.93
CA GLU A 55 -5.36 -15.50 -19.96
C GLU A 55 -6.39 -14.67 -20.73
N GLN A 56 -7.46 -15.30 -21.18
CA GLN A 56 -8.55 -14.59 -21.86
C GLN A 56 -9.20 -13.52 -20.99
N PHE A 57 -9.42 -13.81 -19.71
CA PHE A 57 -9.93 -12.84 -18.74
C PHE A 57 -8.98 -11.66 -18.55
N LYS A 58 -7.67 -11.91 -18.46
CA LYS A 58 -6.66 -10.85 -18.41
C LYS A 58 -6.75 -9.93 -19.64
N ASN A 59 -6.80 -10.52 -20.84
CA ASN A 59 -6.90 -9.78 -22.08
C ASN A 59 -8.19 -8.98 -22.17
N TRP A 60 -9.32 -9.55 -21.72
CA TRP A 60 -10.59 -8.87 -21.63
C TRP A 60 -10.51 -7.65 -20.66
N LEU A 61 -9.87 -7.77 -19.52
CA LEU A 61 -9.69 -6.67 -18.57
C LEU A 61 -8.93 -5.50 -19.20
N THR A 62 -7.84 -5.78 -19.92
CA THR A 62 -7.04 -4.72 -20.60
C THR A 62 -7.80 -4.10 -21.77
N ALA A 63 -8.51 -4.90 -22.57
CA ALA A 63 -9.35 -4.41 -23.64
C ALA A 63 -10.50 -3.51 -23.15
N ASN A 64 -10.99 -3.75 -21.90
CA ASN A 64 -11.99 -2.90 -21.24
C ASN A 64 -11.37 -1.77 -20.40
N GLY A 65 -10.16 -1.30 -20.74
CA GLY A 65 -9.53 -0.11 -20.17
C GLY A 65 -8.90 -0.31 -18.79
N ARG A 66 -8.77 -1.54 -18.29
CA ARG A 66 -8.02 -1.78 -17.04
C ARG A 66 -6.52 -1.75 -17.32
N LYS A 67 -5.77 -1.06 -16.45
CA LYS A 67 -4.30 -1.09 -16.53
C LYS A 67 -3.79 -2.51 -16.33
N GLU A 68 -2.70 -2.88 -17.00
CA GLU A 68 -2.04 -4.18 -16.88
C GLU A 68 -1.75 -4.58 -15.43
N THR A 69 -1.33 -3.62 -14.58
CA THR A 69 -1.11 -3.83 -13.14
C THR A 69 -2.39 -4.22 -12.40
N THR A 70 -3.54 -3.66 -12.78
CA THR A 70 -4.84 -4.01 -12.21
C THR A 70 -5.30 -5.38 -12.68
N ALA A 71 -5.15 -5.68 -13.98
CA ALA A 71 -5.47 -6.98 -14.55
C ALA A 71 -4.65 -8.08 -13.86
N ARG A 72 -3.35 -7.85 -13.67
CA ARG A 72 -2.45 -8.76 -12.93
C ARG A 72 -2.89 -8.95 -11.47
N LEU A 73 -3.26 -7.85 -10.79
CA LEU A 73 -3.79 -7.94 -9.43
C LEU A 73 -5.01 -8.87 -9.40
N TYR A 74 -5.95 -8.69 -10.31
CA TYR A 74 -7.20 -9.46 -10.33
C TYR A 74 -6.98 -10.95 -10.61
N ILE A 75 -6.16 -11.32 -11.61
CA ILE A 75 -5.85 -12.73 -11.87
C ILE A 75 -5.14 -13.39 -10.69
N ASN A 76 -4.25 -12.66 -9.98
CA ASN A 76 -3.59 -13.17 -8.78
C ASN A 76 -4.60 -13.39 -7.63
N GLN A 77 -5.58 -12.47 -7.45
CA GLN A 77 -6.63 -12.66 -6.44
C GLN A 77 -7.52 -13.88 -6.74
N ILE A 78 -7.89 -14.10 -8.01
CA ILE A 78 -8.65 -15.29 -8.43
C ILE A 78 -7.83 -16.56 -8.17
N SER A 79 -6.56 -16.59 -8.57
CA SER A 79 -5.68 -17.74 -8.33
C SER A 79 -5.50 -18.03 -6.84
N ALA A 80 -5.36 -17.01 -6.01
CA ALA A 80 -5.22 -17.18 -4.56
C ALA A 80 -6.49 -17.81 -3.92
N ILE A 81 -7.68 -17.44 -4.39
CA ILE A 81 -8.95 -18.05 -3.95
C ILE A 81 -9.01 -19.50 -4.42
N TYR A 82 -8.67 -19.77 -5.68
CA TYR A 82 -8.67 -21.12 -6.23
C TYR A 82 -7.73 -22.05 -5.45
N ASN A 83 -6.51 -21.59 -5.17
CA ASN A 83 -5.54 -22.35 -4.38
C ASN A 83 -6.02 -22.61 -2.94
N ALA A 84 -6.85 -21.72 -2.37
CA ALA A 84 -7.50 -21.99 -1.09
C ALA A 84 -8.51 -23.13 -1.22
N ALA A 85 -9.31 -23.16 -2.29
CA ALA A 85 -10.27 -24.25 -2.54
C ALA A 85 -9.55 -25.60 -2.80
N VAL A 86 -8.39 -25.59 -3.46
CA VAL A 86 -7.55 -26.80 -3.64
C VAL A 86 -7.10 -27.35 -2.28
N ARG A 87 -6.61 -26.46 -1.38
CA ARG A 87 -6.21 -26.86 -0.01
C ARG A 87 -7.37 -27.43 0.82
N GLU A 88 -8.60 -27.00 0.57
CA GLU A 88 -9.82 -27.55 1.20
C GLU A 88 -10.36 -28.82 0.50
N GLY A 89 -9.68 -29.30 -0.55
CA GLY A 89 -10.11 -30.48 -1.31
C GLY A 89 -11.37 -30.27 -2.18
N LEU A 90 -11.75 -29.01 -2.42
CA LEU A 90 -12.95 -28.65 -3.19
C LEU A 90 -12.68 -28.49 -4.68
N ALA A 91 -11.45 -28.23 -5.06
CA ALA A 91 -11.02 -28.02 -6.44
C ALA A 91 -9.85 -28.94 -6.82
N PRO A 92 -9.74 -29.35 -8.10
CA PRO A 92 -8.60 -30.11 -8.57
C PRO A 92 -7.33 -29.25 -8.53
N GLU A 93 -6.18 -29.90 -8.26
CA GLU A 93 -4.88 -29.22 -8.31
C GLU A 93 -4.55 -28.82 -9.75
N GLN A 94 -4.46 -27.53 -9.99
CA GLN A 94 -3.99 -26.98 -11.27
C GLN A 94 -3.37 -25.59 -11.08
N ARG A 95 -2.43 -25.27 -11.99
CA ARG A 95 -1.74 -23.98 -11.99
C ARG A 95 -2.46 -22.97 -12.91
N LEU A 96 -3.44 -22.24 -12.38
CA LEU A 96 -4.25 -21.29 -13.15
C LEU A 96 -3.45 -20.20 -13.88
N LEU A 97 -2.26 -19.87 -13.40
CA LEU A 97 -1.41 -18.83 -14.00
C LEU A 97 -0.27 -19.40 -14.85
N LYS A 98 -0.27 -20.72 -15.12
CA LYS A 98 0.73 -21.33 -16.01
C LYS A 98 0.57 -20.79 -17.43
N GLY A 99 1.62 -20.15 -17.96
CA GLY A 99 1.62 -19.59 -19.31
C GLY A 99 0.92 -18.22 -19.45
N VAL A 100 0.22 -17.75 -18.42
CA VAL A 100 -0.39 -16.41 -18.46
C VAL A 100 0.73 -15.36 -18.43
N LYS A 101 1.03 -14.79 -19.60
CA LYS A 101 2.05 -13.75 -19.75
C LYS A 101 1.55 -12.49 -19.05
N SER A 102 2.25 -12.07 -18.01
CA SER A 102 2.07 -10.77 -17.38
C SER A 102 3.38 -10.03 -17.52
N ALA A 103 3.38 -8.93 -18.27
CA ALA A 103 4.53 -8.06 -18.28
C ALA A 103 4.82 -7.65 -16.83
N MET A 104 6.04 -7.90 -16.34
CA MET A 104 6.49 -7.24 -15.12
C MET A 104 6.32 -5.75 -15.37
N PRO A 105 5.63 -5.00 -14.50
CA PRO A 105 5.67 -3.56 -14.64
C PRO A 105 7.13 -3.19 -14.70
N ALA A 106 7.53 -2.44 -15.75
CA ALA A 106 8.83 -1.82 -15.79
C ALA A 106 9.02 -1.17 -14.42
N GLN A 107 10.21 -1.36 -13.81
CA GLN A 107 10.55 -0.68 -12.58
C GLN A 107 10.09 0.75 -12.75
N HIS A 108 9.11 1.18 -11.97
CA HIS A 108 8.57 2.51 -12.12
C HIS A 108 9.70 3.46 -11.78
N ASN A 109 10.40 3.96 -12.78
CA ASN A 109 11.16 5.19 -12.68
C ASN A 109 10.13 6.31 -12.46
N ARG A 110 9.58 6.36 -11.24
CA ARG A 110 8.77 7.51 -10.86
C ARG A 110 9.71 8.69 -10.81
N PRO A 111 9.37 9.80 -11.46
CA PRO A 111 10.16 11.00 -11.30
C PRO A 111 10.24 11.31 -9.80
N LEU A 112 11.45 11.50 -9.31
CA LEU A 112 11.69 11.92 -7.93
C LEU A 112 11.84 13.44 -7.93
N LEU A 113 11.43 14.06 -6.83
CA LEU A 113 11.68 15.48 -6.66
C LEU A 113 13.19 15.78 -6.75
N PRO A 114 13.60 16.80 -7.53
CA PRO A 114 14.94 17.36 -7.45
C PRO A 114 15.29 17.77 -6.01
N GLU A 115 16.56 17.83 -5.69
CA GLU A 115 17.03 18.13 -4.33
C GLU A 115 16.62 19.53 -3.86
N ASP A 116 16.70 20.51 -4.76
CA ASP A 116 16.24 21.88 -4.49
C ASP A 116 14.74 21.96 -4.22
N GLU A 117 13.94 21.17 -4.93
CA GLU A 117 12.49 21.07 -4.70
C GLU A 117 12.17 20.39 -3.38
N LEU A 118 12.89 19.32 -3.03
CA LEU A 118 12.76 18.67 -1.74
C LEU A 118 13.13 19.66 -0.61
N ARG A 119 14.13 20.49 -0.82
CA ARG A 119 14.51 21.56 0.12
C ARG A 119 13.40 22.61 0.24
N ARG A 120 12.80 23.08 -0.88
CA ARG A 120 11.67 24.02 -0.84
C ARG A 120 10.48 23.43 -0.08
N LEU A 121 10.16 22.15 -0.30
CA LEU A 121 9.10 21.45 0.42
C LEU A 121 9.40 21.37 1.93
N ARG A 122 10.63 20.98 2.29
CA ARG A 122 11.05 20.82 3.69
C ARG A 122 10.93 22.11 4.48
N TYR A 123 11.36 23.24 3.91
CA TYR A 123 11.41 24.52 4.59
C TYR A 123 10.24 25.46 4.25
N ALA A 124 9.21 24.97 3.56
CA ALA A 124 8.03 25.75 3.26
C ALA A 124 7.39 26.30 4.53
N ASP A 125 7.07 27.58 4.53
CA ASP A 125 6.23 28.15 5.57
C ASP A 125 4.79 27.70 5.36
N LEU A 126 4.29 26.92 6.30
CA LEU A 126 2.94 26.33 6.32
C LEU A 126 2.22 26.67 7.64
N SER A 127 2.64 27.74 8.31
CA SER A 127 2.09 28.18 9.60
C SER A 127 0.59 28.50 9.53
N ASP A 128 0.12 28.89 8.34
CA ASP A 128 -1.28 29.17 8.02
C ASP A 128 -2.16 27.92 7.81
N SER A 129 -1.56 26.71 7.74
CA SER A 129 -2.30 25.49 7.43
C SER A 129 -1.79 24.26 8.18
N LYS A 130 -2.45 23.94 9.28
CA LYS A 130 -2.18 22.72 10.07
C LYS A 130 -2.21 21.44 9.19
N SER A 131 -3.12 21.37 8.21
CA SER A 131 -3.25 20.18 7.35
C SER A 131 -2.08 20.03 6.37
N MET A 132 -1.58 21.11 5.80
CA MET A 132 -0.38 21.07 4.94
C MET A 132 0.88 20.81 5.77
N SER A 133 1.01 21.45 6.94
CA SER A 133 2.13 21.18 7.86
C SER A 133 2.18 19.69 8.24
N PHE A 134 1.06 19.10 8.64
CA PHE A 134 0.99 17.67 8.92
C PHE A 134 1.34 16.81 7.71
N ALA A 135 0.86 17.16 6.52
CA ALA A 135 1.15 16.42 5.30
C ALA A 135 2.64 16.43 4.93
N ARG A 136 3.28 17.62 5.00
CA ARG A 136 4.73 17.75 4.84
C ARG A 136 5.49 16.89 5.83
N ASP A 137 5.12 16.99 7.10
CA ASP A 137 5.82 16.34 8.19
C ASP A 137 5.70 14.81 8.11
N MET A 138 4.55 14.27 7.72
CA MET A 138 4.41 12.82 7.47
C MET A 138 5.27 12.35 6.29
N PHE A 139 5.38 13.14 5.22
CA PHE A 139 6.23 12.83 4.09
C PHE A 139 7.72 12.87 4.49
N MET A 140 8.15 13.91 5.21
CA MET A 140 9.53 14.06 5.68
C MET A 140 9.90 13.00 6.72
N PHE A 141 8.99 12.68 7.65
CA PHE A 141 9.20 11.61 8.63
C PHE A 141 9.43 10.26 7.94
N SER A 142 8.68 9.98 6.87
CA SER A 142 8.92 8.77 6.08
C SER A 142 10.33 8.73 5.50
N ILE A 143 10.84 9.84 4.97
CA ILE A 143 12.21 9.92 4.42
C ILE A 143 13.25 9.69 5.52
N TYR A 144 13.15 10.39 6.66
CA TYR A 144 14.06 10.26 7.78
C TYR A 144 14.06 8.86 8.38
N GLY A 145 12.88 8.23 8.45
CA GLY A 145 12.70 6.86 8.89
C GLY A 145 13.04 5.81 7.82
N ARG A 146 13.87 6.15 6.81
CA ARG A 146 14.33 5.24 5.76
C ARG A 146 13.22 4.69 4.86
N GLY A 147 12.20 5.48 4.62
CA GLY A 147 11.07 5.12 3.77
C GLY A 147 10.00 4.32 4.51
N ILE A 148 9.78 4.60 5.80
CA ILE A 148 8.66 4.02 6.56
C ILE A 148 7.36 4.28 5.78
N ASN A 149 6.61 3.23 5.49
CA ASN A 149 5.33 3.42 4.82
C ASN A 149 4.27 3.99 5.77
N PHE A 150 3.27 4.64 5.21
CA PHE A 150 2.26 5.35 5.99
C PHE A 150 1.42 4.42 6.89
N ALA A 151 1.19 3.17 6.47
CA ALA A 151 0.45 2.22 7.30
C ALA A 151 1.26 1.82 8.54
N ASP A 152 2.58 1.62 8.39
CA ASP A 152 3.46 1.33 9.53
C ASP A 152 3.56 2.55 10.46
N MET A 153 3.70 3.79 9.91
CA MET A 153 3.69 5.01 10.73
C MET A 153 2.45 5.11 11.63
N ALA A 154 1.29 4.67 11.14
CA ALA A 154 0.06 4.72 11.89
C ALA A 154 0.08 3.86 13.16
N TYR A 155 0.82 2.76 13.14
CA TYR A 155 0.91 1.82 14.27
C TYR A 155 2.12 2.04 15.18
N ILE A 156 3.03 2.96 14.85
CA ILE A 156 4.15 3.31 15.73
C ILE A 156 3.60 3.86 17.05
N LYS A 157 4.07 3.28 18.16
CA LYS A 157 3.74 3.71 19.51
C LYS A 157 4.84 4.63 20.07
N LYS A 158 4.48 5.46 21.02
CA LYS A 158 5.44 6.30 21.76
C LYS A 158 6.53 5.46 22.43
N THR A 159 6.19 4.24 22.88
CA THR A 159 7.10 3.28 23.52
C THR A 159 8.07 2.61 22.56
N ASP A 160 7.85 2.71 21.25
CA ASP A 160 8.72 2.15 20.23
C ASP A 160 10.00 3.00 20.03
N VAL A 161 9.98 4.25 20.51
CA VAL A 161 11.15 5.13 20.55
C VAL A 161 11.91 4.91 21.85
N LYS A 162 13.17 4.48 21.74
CA LYS A 162 14.06 4.25 22.90
C LYS A 162 15.45 4.82 22.62
N GLY A 163 15.79 5.88 23.34
CA GLY A 163 17.05 6.59 23.11
C GLY A 163 17.13 7.10 21.67
N PHE A 164 18.16 6.68 20.94
CA PHE A 164 18.42 7.08 19.56
C PHE A 164 17.90 6.08 18.51
N THR A 165 16.92 5.24 18.88
CA THR A 165 16.37 4.24 17.97
C THR A 165 14.85 4.20 18.02
N LEU A 166 14.24 3.97 16.84
CA LEU A 166 12.85 3.61 16.66
C LEU A 166 12.81 2.14 16.23
N THR A 167 12.13 1.28 17.03
CA THR A 167 11.93 -0.13 16.69
C THR A 167 10.44 -0.42 16.64
N TYR A 168 9.92 -0.79 15.48
CA TYR A 168 8.50 -1.01 15.26
C TYR A 168 8.23 -2.29 14.46
N THR A 169 7.00 -2.81 14.59
CA THR A 169 6.54 -3.96 13.81
C THR A 169 5.88 -3.50 12.52
N SER A 170 6.47 -3.87 11.39
CA SER A 170 5.88 -3.55 10.08
C SER A 170 4.65 -4.41 9.79
N GLN A 171 3.65 -3.80 9.20
CA GLN A 171 2.42 -4.47 8.76
C GLN A 171 2.58 -5.15 7.40
N ILE A 172 3.66 -4.86 6.66
CA ILE A 172 3.86 -5.31 5.28
C ILE A 172 5.23 -5.93 5.00
N SER A 173 6.23 -5.72 5.87
CA SER A 173 7.59 -6.23 5.67
C SER A 173 7.80 -7.61 6.28
N ASN A 174 8.72 -8.38 5.70
CA ASN A 174 9.23 -9.62 6.25
C ASN A 174 10.77 -9.56 6.24
N PRO A 175 11.46 -9.56 7.39
CA PRO A 175 10.93 -9.70 8.75
C PRO A 175 10.07 -8.48 9.18
N PRO A 176 9.10 -8.69 10.10
CA PRO A 176 8.19 -7.63 10.50
C PRO A 176 8.81 -6.59 11.43
N LEU A 177 9.87 -6.94 12.17
CA LEU A 177 10.54 -6.03 13.11
C LEU A 177 11.60 -5.21 12.38
N ILE A 178 11.47 -3.88 12.46
CA ILE A 178 12.35 -2.93 11.80
C ILE A 178 12.90 -1.95 12.84
N THR A 179 14.21 -1.72 12.78
CA THR A 179 14.89 -0.72 13.62
C THR A 179 15.54 0.33 12.73
N VAL A 180 15.28 1.60 13.01
CA VAL A 180 15.86 2.75 12.34
C VAL A 180 16.42 3.74 13.37
N PRO A 181 17.45 4.54 13.01
CA PRO A 181 17.89 5.63 13.86
C PRO A 181 16.76 6.62 14.13
N TRP A 182 16.73 7.15 15.35
CA TRP A 182 15.83 8.23 15.76
C TRP A 182 16.67 9.49 15.89
N ASP A 183 16.38 10.48 15.07
CA ASP A 183 17.12 11.74 15.03
C ASP A 183 16.27 12.92 15.51
N VAL A 184 16.94 14.09 15.64
CA VAL A 184 16.31 15.32 16.11
C VAL A 184 15.16 15.75 15.18
N ALA A 185 15.30 15.59 13.87
CA ALA A 185 14.26 15.99 12.94
C ALA A 185 12.99 15.12 13.07
N MET A 186 13.15 13.83 13.38
CA MET A 186 12.03 12.94 13.67
C MET A 186 11.34 13.31 14.98
N GLN A 187 12.15 13.65 16.02
CA GLN A 187 11.62 14.11 17.30
C GLN A 187 10.80 15.40 17.14
N GLU A 188 11.34 16.41 16.45
CA GLU A 188 10.64 17.66 16.19
C GLU A 188 9.31 17.46 15.47
N ILE A 189 9.23 16.52 14.52
CA ILE A 189 7.99 16.18 13.84
C ILE A 189 7.00 15.55 14.81
N ALA A 190 7.45 14.62 15.65
CA ALA A 190 6.60 13.98 16.64
C ALA A 190 6.04 14.99 17.66
N ASP A 191 6.87 15.92 18.11
CA ASP A 191 6.47 16.98 19.07
C ASP A 191 5.45 17.96 18.48
N ARG A 192 5.55 18.25 17.16
CA ARG A 192 4.56 19.11 16.48
C ARG A 192 3.18 18.45 16.32
N HIS A 193 3.13 17.13 16.30
CA HIS A 193 1.90 16.38 16.02
C HIS A 193 1.60 15.32 17.09
N PRO A 194 1.46 15.72 18.38
CA PRO A 194 1.24 14.76 19.45
C PRO A 194 -0.10 14.05 19.31
N SER A 195 -0.12 12.76 19.56
CA SER A 195 -1.33 11.96 19.66
C SER A 195 -1.86 11.95 21.10
N HIS A 196 -3.18 11.93 21.27
CA HIS A 196 -3.85 11.72 22.56
C HIS A 196 -3.93 10.22 22.95
N THR A 197 -3.48 9.33 22.08
CA THR A 197 -3.42 7.88 22.29
C THR A 197 -1.98 7.42 22.56
N ASP A 198 -1.76 6.10 22.70
CA ASP A 198 -0.43 5.53 22.81
C ASP A 198 0.37 5.58 21.50
N PHE A 199 -0.30 5.83 20.38
CA PHE A 199 0.36 5.98 19.09
C PHE A 199 1.18 7.27 19.00
N LEU A 200 2.26 7.23 18.22
CA LEU A 200 3.16 8.36 18.05
C LEU A 200 2.45 9.54 17.37
N PHE A 201 1.66 9.26 16.34
CA PHE A 201 0.94 10.25 15.55
C PHE A 201 -0.58 10.14 15.69
N PRO A 202 -1.34 11.23 15.48
CA PRO A 202 -2.79 11.24 15.58
C PRO A 202 -3.46 10.66 14.31
N ILE A 203 -3.00 9.45 13.90
CA ILE A 203 -3.53 8.74 12.72
C ILE A 203 -4.63 7.78 13.14
N LEU A 204 -4.37 6.99 14.18
CA LEU A 204 -5.32 6.02 14.71
C LEU A 204 -6.07 6.57 15.93
N THR A 205 -7.34 6.27 16.01
CA THR A 205 -8.20 6.58 17.16
C THR A 205 -8.43 5.38 18.07
N SER A 206 -8.13 4.15 17.59
CA SER A 206 -8.39 2.89 18.28
C SER A 206 -7.52 1.77 17.71
N ASP A 207 -7.26 0.75 18.53
CA ASP A 207 -6.58 -0.50 18.14
C ASP A 207 -7.50 -1.45 17.34
N ASN A 208 -8.80 -1.15 17.22
CA ASN A 208 -9.73 -1.97 16.46
C ASN A 208 -9.34 -1.98 14.97
N LYS A 209 -9.05 -3.14 14.40
CA LYS A 209 -8.54 -3.31 13.03
C LYS A 209 -9.43 -2.68 11.96
N LEU A 210 -10.77 -2.77 12.10
CA LEU A 210 -11.69 -2.18 11.13
C LEU A 210 -11.66 -0.65 11.21
N GLN A 211 -11.65 -0.09 12.41
CA GLN A 211 -11.55 1.34 12.63
C GLN A 211 -10.19 1.85 12.18
N ALA A 212 -9.10 1.18 12.53
CA ALA A 212 -7.74 1.52 12.11
C ALA A 212 -7.62 1.59 10.58
N SER A 213 -8.20 0.63 9.86
CA SER A 213 -8.21 0.64 8.38
C SER A 213 -8.92 1.87 7.80
N ARG A 214 -10.04 2.28 8.41
CA ARG A 214 -10.78 3.50 8.01
C ARG A 214 -9.99 4.76 8.32
N ASP A 215 -9.39 4.84 9.51
CA ASP A 215 -8.58 5.98 9.93
C ASP A 215 -7.36 6.15 9.03
N ILE A 216 -6.60 5.09 8.77
CA ILE A 216 -5.44 5.10 7.86
C ILE A 216 -5.86 5.60 6.48
N LYS A 217 -6.95 5.09 5.93
CA LYS A 217 -7.45 5.53 4.61
C LYS A 217 -7.77 7.02 4.62
N ARG A 218 -8.58 7.47 5.57
CA ARG A 218 -9.02 8.87 5.71
C ARG A 218 -7.83 9.81 5.88
N VAL A 219 -6.93 9.51 6.82
CA VAL A 219 -5.79 10.40 7.10
C VAL A 219 -4.80 10.39 5.94
N ARG A 220 -4.56 9.24 5.29
CA ARG A 220 -3.72 9.16 4.09
C ARG A 220 -4.27 10.02 2.94
N GLU A 221 -5.59 10.01 2.71
CA GLU A 221 -6.23 10.87 1.71
C GLU A 221 -6.03 12.34 2.04
N ASN A 222 -6.15 12.74 3.30
CA ASN A 222 -5.90 14.11 3.76
C ASN A 222 -4.43 14.51 3.54
N VAL A 223 -3.49 13.64 3.89
CA VAL A 223 -2.05 13.86 3.66
C VAL A 223 -1.77 14.03 2.16
N MET A 224 -2.30 13.16 1.31
CA MET A 224 -2.10 13.27 -0.14
C MET A 224 -2.70 14.56 -0.72
N ASN A 225 -3.85 15.00 -0.20
CA ASN A 225 -4.45 16.28 -0.60
C ASN A 225 -3.63 17.48 -0.10
N GLY A 226 -3.06 17.39 1.10
CA GLY A 226 -2.10 18.37 1.62
C GLY A 226 -0.87 18.48 0.75
N LEU A 227 -0.25 17.35 0.38
CA LEU A 227 0.93 17.32 -0.50
C LEU A 227 0.65 17.91 -1.89
N LYS A 228 -0.53 17.69 -2.46
CA LYS A 228 -0.95 18.35 -3.72
C LYS A 228 -0.97 19.87 -3.59
N LYS A 229 -1.51 20.40 -2.49
CA LYS A 229 -1.56 21.85 -2.23
C LYS A 229 -0.14 22.42 -2.04
N ILE A 230 0.73 21.69 -1.34
CA ILE A 230 2.14 22.08 -1.15
C ILE A 230 2.87 22.09 -2.49
N ALA A 231 2.64 21.10 -3.37
CA ALA A 231 3.26 21.07 -4.68
C ALA A 231 2.95 22.33 -5.51
N ILE A 232 1.72 22.79 -5.48
CA ILE A 232 1.30 24.05 -6.12
C ILE A 232 2.00 25.24 -5.45
N ARG A 233 1.95 25.34 -4.11
CA ARG A 233 2.50 26.46 -3.33
C ARG A 233 4.02 26.60 -3.49
N CYS A 234 4.73 25.47 -3.54
CA CYS A 234 6.18 25.43 -3.65
C CYS A 234 6.68 25.31 -5.09
N HIS A 235 5.80 25.38 -6.08
CA HIS A 235 6.15 25.22 -7.51
C HIS A 235 7.00 23.98 -7.77
N LEU A 236 6.53 22.80 -7.26
CA LEU A 236 7.21 21.54 -7.47
C LEU A 236 6.85 20.96 -8.85
N SER A 237 7.81 20.34 -9.50
CA SER A 237 7.63 19.68 -10.81
C SER A 237 6.69 18.47 -10.75
N GLU A 238 6.68 17.80 -9.58
CA GLU A 238 5.86 16.62 -9.34
C GLU A 238 5.12 16.72 -8.00
N VAL A 239 3.96 16.11 -7.91
CA VAL A 239 3.23 16.00 -6.65
C VAL A 239 3.89 14.91 -5.79
N PRO A 240 4.41 15.24 -4.59
CA PRO A 240 4.99 14.25 -3.70
C PRO A 240 3.99 13.15 -3.36
N SER A 241 4.42 11.91 -3.37
CA SER A 241 3.64 10.79 -2.90
C SER A 241 4.35 10.08 -1.74
N LEU A 242 3.58 9.53 -0.81
CA LEU A 242 4.14 8.78 0.32
C LEU A 242 4.99 7.57 -0.10
N TYR A 243 4.84 7.09 -1.33
CA TYR A 243 5.70 6.02 -1.88
C TYR A 243 7.05 6.54 -2.40
N MET A 244 7.12 7.83 -2.76
CA MET A 244 8.34 8.46 -3.26
C MET A 244 9.41 8.59 -2.16
N SER A 245 9.01 8.66 -0.89
CA SER A 245 9.91 8.84 0.25
C SER A 245 10.99 7.75 0.34
N LYS A 246 10.63 6.49 0.05
CA LYS A 246 11.58 5.38 0.03
C LYS A 246 12.60 5.52 -1.09
N ASP A 247 12.15 5.91 -2.28
CA ASP A 247 13.02 6.07 -3.45
C ASP A 247 13.96 7.28 -3.27
N ILE A 248 13.48 8.35 -2.62
CA ILE A 248 14.31 9.52 -2.23
C ILE A 248 15.39 9.09 -1.24
N TYR A 249 15.04 8.31 -0.22
CA TYR A 249 16.02 7.80 0.75
C TYR A 249 17.07 6.92 0.08
N LEU A 250 16.67 6.00 -0.80
CA LEU A 250 17.60 5.12 -1.52
C LEU A 250 18.55 5.92 -2.42
N ARG A 251 18.06 6.93 -3.14
CA ARG A 251 18.90 7.84 -3.94
C ARG A 251 19.90 8.59 -3.07
N ALA A 252 19.50 9.06 -1.89
CA ALA A 252 20.42 9.74 -0.98
C ALA A 252 21.55 8.80 -0.50
N LEU A 253 21.26 7.53 -0.24
CA LEU A 253 22.26 6.52 0.10
C LEU A 253 23.26 6.27 -1.05
N ASP A 254 22.76 6.17 -2.28
CA ASP A 254 23.62 5.97 -3.45
C ASP A 254 24.56 7.16 -3.66
N ASN A 255 24.09 8.39 -3.49
CA ASN A 255 24.90 9.60 -3.58
C ASN A 255 26.03 9.60 -2.52
N VAL A 256 25.73 9.18 -1.27
CA VAL A 256 26.75 9.08 -0.21
C VAL A 256 27.79 7.99 -0.52
N ARG A 257 27.36 6.85 -1.07
CA ARG A 257 28.26 5.75 -1.48
C ARG A 257 29.23 6.20 -2.59
N VAL A 258 28.70 6.91 -3.59
CA VAL A 258 29.53 7.44 -4.68
C VAL A 258 30.50 8.50 -4.16
N SER A 259 30.08 9.40 -3.26
CA SER A 259 30.95 10.43 -2.65
C SER A 259 32.07 9.85 -1.77
N ASN A 260 31.88 8.63 -1.22
CA ASN A 260 32.91 7.94 -0.44
C ASN A 260 33.85 7.06 -1.28
N LEU A 261 33.63 6.97 -2.60
CA LEU A 261 34.45 6.23 -3.55
C LEU A 261 35.36 7.14 -4.41
N ILE A 262 35.23 8.46 -4.27
CA ILE A 262 36.05 9.51 -4.88
C ILE A 262 36.86 10.19 -3.79
#